data_1b9d6b73c475d843de773b51135e6dd1
#
_entry.id   1b9d6b73c475d843de773b51135e6dd1
#
_cell.length_a   1.000
_cell.length_b   1.000
_cell.length_c   1.000
_cell.angle_alpha   90.00
_cell.angle_beta   90.00
_cell.angle_gamma   90.00
#
_symmetry.space_group_name_H-M   'P 1'
#
loop_
_entity.id
_entity.type
_entity.pdbx_description
1 polymer ?
#
loop_
_entity_poly.entity_id
_entity_poly.type
_entity_poly.pdbx_seq_one_letter_code
_entity_poly.pdbx_strand_id
1 'polypeptide(L)'
;EACLVGSEMCIRDRGKVQYSSILNRSGGIIDDLLVYDMGSNKYMLVVNASNMEKDFLWLNENNDYNVEIKNHSDQISLFAVQGPNAEKVCSKLFDKDLSSVKYYTFVEKDTSKYGNVVISATGYTGAGGFELYVKNEFAETLWSAIMSEGEEYNIKPIGLGARAVSYTHLRAHETRF
;
A
#
# COMPACT_ATOMS: atom_id res chain seq x y z
N GLU A 1 -16.09 -11.25 -18.09
CA GLU A 1 -15.64 -11.19 -16.69
C GLU A 1 -14.33 -10.43 -16.63
N ALA A 2 -14.36 -9.24 -16.03
CA ALA A 2 -13.15 -8.52 -15.66
C ALA A 2 -12.56 -9.27 -14.47
N CYS A 3 -11.59 -10.13 -14.71
CA CYS A 3 -11.02 -10.99 -13.68
C CYS A 3 -9.75 -10.35 -13.10
N LEU A 4 -9.74 -10.11 -11.80
CA LEU A 4 -8.52 -9.94 -11.04
C LEU A 4 -7.92 -11.36 -10.90
N VAL A 5 -6.82 -11.63 -11.60
CA VAL A 5 -6.20 -12.95 -11.61
C VAL A 5 -5.67 -13.31 -10.24
N GLY A 6 -6.10 -14.44 -9.71
CA GLY A 6 -5.63 -14.98 -8.43
C GLY A 6 -6.40 -14.53 -7.19
N SER A 7 -7.48 -13.74 -7.35
CA SER A 7 -8.17 -13.10 -6.23
C SER A 7 -9.04 -14.03 -5.37
N GLU A 8 -9.58 -15.10 -5.91
CA GLU A 8 -10.66 -15.83 -5.22
C GLU A 8 -10.22 -16.69 -4.03
N MET A 9 -8.99 -17.19 -4.00
CA MET A 9 -8.56 -18.10 -2.93
C MET A 9 -7.78 -17.44 -1.78
N CYS A 10 -7.19 -16.26 -2.00
CA CYS A 10 -6.29 -15.65 -1.04
C CYS A 10 -6.85 -14.45 -0.27
N ILE A 11 -7.91 -13.78 -0.79
CA ILE A 11 -8.48 -12.55 -0.19
C ILE A 11 -9.56 -12.83 0.86
N ARG A 12 -10.02 -14.05 1.05
CA ARG A 12 -11.15 -14.36 1.95
C ARG A 12 -10.92 -14.02 3.44
N ASP A 13 -9.70 -13.74 3.82
CA ASP A 13 -9.38 -13.39 5.20
C ASP A 13 -9.16 -11.87 5.31
N ARG A 14 -10.03 -11.21 6.05
CA ARG A 14 -9.90 -9.79 6.43
C ARG A 14 -8.46 -9.50 6.91
N GLY A 15 -7.89 -8.40 6.44
CA GLY A 15 -6.54 -8.00 6.80
C GLY A 15 -5.44 -8.53 5.87
N LYS A 16 -5.80 -9.23 4.78
CA LYS A 16 -4.86 -9.62 3.74
C LYS A 16 -4.76 -8.58 2.63
N VAL A 17 -3.59 -8.54 2.03
CA VAL A 17 -3.28 -7.75 0.83
C VAL A 17 -2.92 -8.72 -0.28
N GLN A 18 -3.43 -8.49 -1.49
CA GLN A 18 -3.09 -9.29 -2.65
C GLN A 18 -2.53 -8.42 -3.76
N TYR A 19 -1.38 -8.80 -4.28
CA TYR A 19 -0.87 -8.29 -5.55
C TYR A 19 -1.64 -8.94 -6.69
N SER A 20 -2.17 -8.13 -7.60
CA SER A 20 -3.03 -8.56 -8.69
C SER A 20 -2.76 -7.74 -9.95
N SER A 21 -3.29 -8.19 -11.07
CA SER A 21 -3.24 -7.49 -12.34
C SER A 21 -4.63 -7.19 -12.86
N ILE A 22 -4.82 -6.01 -13.44
CA ILE A 22 -5.99 -5.65 -14.23
C ILE A 22 -5.75 -6.14 -15.66
N LEU A 23 -6.65 -6.95 -16.17
CA LEU A 23 -6.56 -7.53 -17.51
C LEU A 23 -7.64 -6.96 -18.43
N ASN A 24 -7.30 -6.74 -19.68
CA ASN A 24 -8.28 -6.49 -20.72
C ASN A 24 -8.99 -7.79 -21.14
N ARG A 25 -10.05 -7.67 -21.93
CA ARG A 25 -10.86 -8.83 -22.37
C ARG A 25 -10.11 -9.83 -23.27
N SER A 26 -8.96 -9.46 -23.82
CA SER A 26 -8.08 -10.33 -24.59
C SER A 26 -6.96 -10.97 -23.74
N GLY A 27 -6.93 -10.73 -22.43
CA GLY A 27 -5.95 -11.26 -21.51
C GLY A 27 -4.65 -10.45 -21.40
N GLY A 28 -4.56 -9.29 -22.09
CA GLY A 28 -3.43 -8.38 -21.93
C GLY A 28 -3.48 -7.60 -20.61
N ILE A 29 -2.33 -7.37 -20.01
CA ILE A 29 -2.22 -6.61 -18.77
C ILE A 29 -2.42 -5.11 -19.03
N ILE A 30 -3.34 -4.49 -18.30
CA ILE A 30 -3.59 -3.04 -18.31
C ILE A 30 -2.70 -2.38 -17.27
N ASP A 31 -2.72 -2.91 -16.04
CA ASP A 31 -1.87 -2.49 -14.95
C ASP A 31 -1.80 -3.54 -13.84
N ASP A 32 -0.94 -3.32 -12.85
CA ASP A 32 -0.88 -4.08 -11.63
C ASP A 32 -1.30 -3.23 -10.43
N LEU A 33 -1.74 -3.89 -9.36
CA LEU A 33 -2.24 -3.21 -8.16
C LEU A 33 -2.18 -4.10 -6.92
N LEU A 34 -2.39 -3.47 -5.77
CA LEU A 34 -2.65 -4.16 -4.52
C LEU A 34 -4.14 -4.09 -4.18
N VAL A 35 -4.70 -5.22 -3.78
CA VAL A 35 -6.09 -5.33 -3.31
C VAL A 35 -6.08 -5.64 -1.83
N TYR A 36 -6.76 -4.81 -1.05
CA TYR A 36 -6.91 -4.92 0.40
C TYR A 36 -8.34 -5.34 0.73
N ASP A 37 -8.53 -6.43 1.47
CA ASP A 37 -9.82 -6.79 2.03
C ASP A 37 -10.05 -6.05 3.35
N MET A 38 -10.84 -4.97 3.29
CA MET A 38 -11.20 -4.16 4.45
C MET A 38 -12.33 -4.79 5.28
N GLY A 39 -12.86 -5.93 4.84
CA GLY A 39 -14.02 -6.59 5.43
C GLY A 39 -15.35 -5.97 5.03
N SER A 40 -16.45 -6.64 5.37
CA SER A 40 -17.82 -6.17 5.09
C SER A 40 -18.09 -5.83 3.61
N ASN A 41 -17.53 -6.61 2.69
CA ASN A 41 -17.60 -6.39 1.24
C ASN A 41 -17.01 -5.05 0.78
N LYS A 42 -16.05 -4.51 1.53
CA LYS A 42 -15.31 -3.30 1.20
C LYS A 42 -13.88 -3.65 0.85
N TYR A 43 -13.42 -3.15 -0.28
CA TYR A 43 -12.05 -3.33 -0.76
C TYR A 43 -11.39 -1.98 -0.99
N MET A 44 -10.09 -1.89 -0.71
CA MET A 44 -9.26 -0.76 -1.11
C MET A 44 -8.30 -1.24 -2.19
N LEU A 45 -8.26 -0.53 -3.31
CA LEU A 45 -7.34 -0.77 -4.41
C LEU A 45 -6.24 0.28 -4.36
N VAL A 46 -4.99 -0.15 -4.38
CA VAL A 46 -3.83 0.73 -4.46
C VAL A 46 -3.17 0.53 -5.82
N VAL A 47 -3.35 1.53 -6.67
CA VAL A 47 -2.92 1.53 -8.07
C VAL A 47 -1.65 2.36 -8.26
N ASN A 48 -1.01 2.20 -9.41
CA ASN A 48 0.15 3.03 -9.77
C ASN A 48 -0.26 4.49 -10.00
N ALA A 49 0.42 5.43 -9.34
CA ALA A 49 0.07 6.85 -9.37
C ALA A 49 -0.02 7.44 -10.80
N SER A 50 0.86 7.00 -11.70
CA SER A 50 0.87 7.44 -13.10
C SER A 50 -0.32 6.93 -13.92
N ASN A 51 -1.00 5.88 -13.46
CA ASN A 51 -2.08 5.20 -14.17
C ASN A 51 -3.44 5.35 -13.49
N MET A 52 -3.50 6.09 -12.39
CA MET A 52 -4.69 6.23 -11.54
C MET A 52 -5.98 6.53 -12.31
N GLU A 53 -5.95 7.52 -13.22
CA GLU A 53 -7.14 7.88 -14.02
C GLU A 53 -7.51 6.77 -15.00
N LYS A 54 -6.53 6.20 -15.67
CA LYS A 54 -6.73 5.08 -16.63
C LYS A 54 -7.38 3.89 -15.93
N ASP A 55 -6.87 3.51 -14.78
CA ASP A 55 -7.36 2.35 -14.03
C ASP A 55 -8.75 2.61 -13.45
N PHE A 56 -9.00 3.82 -12.93
CA PHE A 56 -10.31 4.21 -12.44
C PHE A 56 -11.39 4.21 -13.53
N LEU A 57 -11.07 4.75 -14.71
CA LEU A 57 -11.97 4.74 -15.86
C LEU A 57 -12.26 3.30 -16.30
N TRP A 58 -11.22 2.47 -16.44
CA TRP A 58 -11.37 1.08 -16.85
C TRP A 58 -12.23 0.28 -15.87
N LEU A 59 -12.03 0.44 -14.56
CA LEU A 59 -12.82 -0.21 -13.52
C LEU A 59 -14.31 0.19 -13.61
N ASN A 60 -14.60 1.47 -13.84
CA ASN A 60 -15.98 1.93 -13.99
C ASN A 60 -16.64 1.41 -15.29
N GLU A 61 -15.92 1.40 -16.41
CA GLU A 61 -16.41 0.91 -17.69
C GLU A 61 -16.70 -0.60 -17.69
N ASN A 62 -16.03 -1.36 -16.82
CA ASN A 62 -16.20 -2.81 -16.68
C ASN A 62 -16.92 -3.20 -15.37
N ASN A 63 -17.65 -2.28 -14.76
CA ASN A 63 -18.41 -2.52 -13.54
C ASN A 63 -19.79 -3.13 -13.81
N ASP A 64 -19.80 -4.36 -14.28
CA ASP A 64 -21.01 -5.10 -14.63
C ASP A 64 -21.87 -5.47 -13.38
N TYR A 65 -21.31 -5.36 -12.17
CA TYR A 65 -21.95 -5.75 -10.91
C TYR A 65 -22.54 -4.56 -10.12
N ASN A 66 -22.49 -3.36 -10.68
CA ASN A 66 -22.98 -2.14 -10.06
C ASN A 66 -22.39 -1.88 -8.65
N VAL A 67 -21.10 -2.12 -8.49
CA VAL A 67 -20.36 -1.84 -7.26
C VAL A 67 -20.06 -0.34 -7.19
N GLU A 68 -20.20 0.28 -6.02
CA GLU A 68 -19.79 1.66 -5.84
C GLU A 68 -18.26 1.78 -5.85
N ILE A 69 -17.69 2.51 -6.80
CA ILE A 69 -16.25 2.75 -6.93
C ILE A 69 -15.98 4.23 -6.68
N LYS A 70 -15.12 4.53 -5.70
CA LYS A 70 -14.73 5.90 -5.33
C LYS A 70 -13.23 6.10 -5.45
N ASN A 71 -12.82 7.18 -6.08
CA ASN A 71 -11.42 7.61 -6.07
C ASN A 71 -11.17 8.50 -4.85
N HIS A 72 -10.29 8.05 -3.96
CA HIS A 72 -9.85 8.77 -2.75
C HIS A 72 -8.39 9.22 -2.83
N SER A 73 -7.74 9.10 -3.97
CA SER A 73 -6.30 9.35 -4.12
C SER A 73 -5.86 10.73 -3.63
N ASP A 74 -6.67 11.76 -3.91
CA ASP A 74 -6.37 13.13 -3.49
C ASP A 74 -6.67 13.41 -2.01
N GLN A 75 -7.16 12.43 -1.27
CA GLN A 75 -7.55 12.58 0.14
C GLN A 75 -6.64 11.81 1.09
N ILE A 76 -5.79 10.93 0.56
CA ILE A 76 -4.95 10.01 1.33
C ILE A 76 -3.49 10.21 0.99
N SER A 77 -2.67 10.31 2.02
CA SER A 77 -1.22 10.30 1.93
C SER A 77 -0.67 8.92 2.29
N LEU A 78 0.38 8.51 1.60
CA LEU A 78 1.12 7.27 1.84
C LEU A 78 2.55 7.56 2.28
N PHE A 79 2.94 7.01 3.43
CA PHE A 79 4.32 7.02 3.90
C PHE A 79 4.87 5.60 3.94
N ALA A 80 6.00 5.38 3.28
CA ALA A 80 6.72 4.12 3.34
C ALA A 80 7.83 4.22 4.41
N VAL A 81 7.61 3.61 5.58
CA VAL A 81 8.60 3.50 6.65
C VAL A 81 9.27 2.14 6.51
N GLN A 82 10.46 2.14 5.92
CA GLN A 82 11.13 0.91 5.48
C GLN A 82 12.50 0.76 6.13
N GLY A 83 12.93 -0.47 6.34
CA GLY A 83 14.23 -0.81 6.88
C GLY A 83 14.16 -1.66 8.16
N PRO A 84 15.31 -2.13 8.68
CA PRO A 84 15.36 -3.13 9.76
C PRO A 84 14.79 -2.65 11.10
N ASN A 85 14.69 -1.33 11.31
CA ASN A 85 14.11 -0.76 12.52
C ASN A 85 12.70 -0.18 12.31
N ALA A 86 12.13 -0.30 11.11
CA ALA A 86 10.81 0.25 10.80
C ALA A 86 9.72 -0.29 11.72
N GLU A 87 9.79 -1.59 12.05
CA GLU A 87 8.84 -2.24 12.97
C GLU A 87 8.89 -1.57 14.37
N LYS A 88 10.07 -1.32 14.91
CA LYS A 88 10.23 -0.68 16.22
C LYS A 88 9.67 0.75 16.24
N VAL A 89 9.99 1.52 15.21
CA VAL A 89 9.48 2.89 15.02
C VAL A 89 7.95 2.89 14.95
N CYS A 90 7.38 2.06 14.10
CA CYS A 90 5.93 2.01 13.92
C CYS A 90 5.20 1.45 15.14
N SER A 91 5.75 0.42 15.81
CA SER A 91 5.16 -0.13 17.03
C SER A 91 5.09 0.91 18.13
N LYS A 92 6.16 1.69 18.31
CA LYS A 92 6.21 2.78 19.28
C LYS A 92 5.25 3.92 18.90
N LEU A 93 5.23 4.31 17.63
CA LEU A 93 4.39 5.39 17.11
C LEU A 93 2.89 5.14 17.33
N PHE A 94 2.45 3.89 17.14
CA PHE A 94 1.05 3.51 17.25
C PHE A 94 0.68 2.85 18.58
N ASP A 95 1.61 2.73 19.51
CA ASP A 95 1.42 1.98 20.77
C ASP A 95 0.76 0.62 20.49
N LYS A 96 1.38 -0.14 19.58
CA LYS A 96 0.87 -1.43 19.10
C LYS A 96 2.03 -2.32 18.67
N ASP A 97 2.09 -3.54 19.19
CA ASP A 97 3.01 -4.54 18.69
C ASP A 97 2.67 -4.92 17.24
N LEU A 98 3.58 -4.57 16.33
CA LEU A 98 3.47 -4.86 14.91
C LEU A 98 4.34 -6.05 14.47
N SER A 99 5.09 -6.68 15.38
CA SER A 99 5.96 -7.82 15.06
C SER A 99 5.22 -9.03 14.49
N SER A 100 3.92 -9.15 14.82
CA SER A 100 3.05 -10.22 14.34
C SER A 100 2.42 -9.94 12.97
N VAL A 101 2.53 -8.71 12.44
CA VAL A 101 1.95 -8.32 11.15
C VAL A 101 2.82 -8.90 10.03
N LYS A 102 2.29 -9.90 9.36
CA LYS A 102 3.02 -10.64 8.32
C LYS A 102 3.07 -9.84 7.00
N TYR A 103 4.08 -10.13 6.20
CA TYR A 103 4.18 -9.58 4.84
C TYR A 103 2.91 -9.87 4.04
N TYR A 104 2.42 -8.87 3.30
CA TYR A 104 1.12 -8.86 2.62
C TYR A 104 -0.09 -9.01 3.54
N THR A 105 0.02 -8.48 4.76
CA THR A 105 -1.14 -8.25 5.64
C THR A 105 -1.14 -6.80 6.14
N PHE A 106 -2.28 -6.36 6.64
CA PHE A 106 -2.42 -5.03 7.23
C PHE A 106 -3.28 -5.06 8.48
N VAL A 107 -3.17 -4.00 9.24
CA VAL A 107 -4.04 -3.70 10.38
C VAL A 107 -4.51 -2.26 10.29
N GLU A 108 -5.68 -1.99 10.83
CA GLU A 108 -6.17 -0.63 11.02
C GLU A 108 -5.95 -0.21 12.47
N LYS A 109 -5.62 1.04 12.68
CA LYS A 109 -5.48 1.65 14.01
C LYS A 109 -6.17 3.01 14.03
N ASP A 110 -7.23 3.11 14.81
CA ASP A 110 -7.80 4.40 15.17
C ASP A 110 -6.95 5.07 16.23
N THR A 111 -6.59 6.31 15.99
CA THR A 111 -5.82 7.14 16.90
C THR A 111 -6.47 8.51 17.05
N SER A 112 -6.40 9.09 18.24
CA SER A 112 -6.87 10.46 18.47
C SER A 112 -6.01 11.51 17.74
N LYS A 113 -4.75 11.18 17.42
CA LYS A 113 -3.76 12.10 16.85
C LYS A 113 -3.69 12.07 15.34
N TYR A 114 -3.94 10.90 14.70
CA TYR A 114 -3.77 10.68 13.27
C TYR A 114 -5.05 10.17 12.60
N GLY A 115 -6.17 10.10 13.32
CA GLY A 115 -7.38 9.44 12.83
C GLY A 115 -7.19 7.95 12.59
N ASN A 116 -7.92 7.39 11.63
CA ASN A 116 -7.75 6.01 11.19
C ASN A 116 -6.51 5.91 10.28
N VAL A 117 -5.59 5.02 10.63
CA VAL A 117 -4.39 4.72 9.84
C VAL A 117 -4.41 3.25 9.43
N VAL A 118 -4.24 2.98 8.14
CA VAL A 118 -3.98 1.61 7.65
C VAL A 118 -2.47 1.40 7.68
N ILE A 119 -2.04 0.41 8.44
CA ILE A 119 -0.64 0.01 8.62
C ILE A 119 -0.44 -1.29 7.88
N SER A 120 0.21 -1.27 6.75
CA SER A 120 0.37 -2.40 5.84
C SER A 120 1.81 -2.88 5.79
N ALA A 121 2.04 -4.17 6.02
CA ALA A 121 3.34 -4.80 5.84
C ALA A 121 3.59 -5.10 4.35
N THR A 122 3.62 -4.04 3.57
CA THR A 122 3.87 -4.03 2.13
C THR A 122 5.07 -3.13 1.80
N GLY A 123 5.35 -2.97 0.52
CA GLY A 123 6.53 -2.29 0.03
C GLY A 123 7.49 -3.27 -0.62
N TYR A 124 8.42 -2.78 -1.41
CA TYR A 124 9.34 -3.60 -2.20
C TYR A 124 10.79 -3.14 -2.10
N THR A 125 11.17 -2.67 -0.90
CA THR A 125 12.57 -2.32 -0.61
C THR A 125 13.43 -3.54 -0.28
N GLY A 126 12.82 -4.70 0.01
CA GLY A 126 13.51 -5.90 0.48
C GLY A 126 14.08 -5.78 1.90
N ALA A 127 13.88 -4.65 2.57
CA ALA A 127 14.44 -4.37 3.90
C ALA A 127 13.40 -4.54 5.03
N GLY A 128 12.17 -4.93 4.70
CA GLY A 128 11.03 -4.94 5.62
C GLY A 128 10.52 -3.53 5.93
N GLY A 129 9.38 -3.45 6.58
CA GLY A 129 8.76 -2.18 6.97
C GLY A 129 7.27 -2.14 6.68
N PHE A 130 6.73 -0.93 6.75
CA PHE A 130 5.30 -0.68 6.60
C PHE A 130 5.02 0.46 5.64
N GLU A 131 3.88 0.38 4.99
CA GLU A 131 3.23 1.48 4.30
C GLU A 131 2.07 1.97 5.14
N LEU A 132 2.04 3.27 5.41
CA LEU A 132 1.09 3.94 6.29
C LEU A 132 0.17 4.81 5.45
N TYR A 133 -1.12 4.46 5.39
CA TYR A 133 -2.12 5.25 4.67
C TYR A 133 -2.90 6.09 5.68
N VAL A 134 -2.93 7.39 5.47
CA VAL A 134 -3.54 8.35 6.38
C VAL A 134 -4.24 9.45 5.58
N LYS A 135 -5.29 10.04 6.14
CA LYS A 135 -5.91 11.22 5.52
C LYS A 135 -4.94 12.38 5.48
N ASN A 136 -5.00 13.18 4.42
CA ASN A 136 -4.10 14.33 4.20
C ASN A 136 -4.06 15.31 5.36
N GLU A 137 -5.18 15.52 6.04
CA GLU A 137 -5.27 16.42 7.20
C GLU A 137 -4.31 16.04 8.35
N PHE A 138 -3.92 14.78 8.45
CA PHE A 138 -2.99 14.26 9.45
C PHE A 138 -1.59 14.00 8.92
N ALA A 139 -1.35 14.17 7.63
CA ALA A 139 -0.12 13.74 6.97
C ALA A 139 1.13 14.42 7.56
N GLU A 140 1.10 15.74 7.74
CA GLU A 140 2.22 16.49 8.30
C GLU A 140 2.52 16.09 9.75
N THR A 141 1.45 15.90 10.55
CA THR A 141 1.56 15.46 11.94
C THR A 141 2.17 14.07 12.04
N LEU A 142 1.72 13.15 11.19
CA LEU A 142 2.23 11.78 11.13
C LEU A 142 3.69 11.76 10.65
N TRP A 143 4.03 12.52 9.62
CA TRP A 143 5.41 12.66 9.13
C TRP A 143 6.37 13.11 10.22
N SER A 144 6.00 14.19 10.92
CA SER A 144 6.81 14.74 12.01
C SER A 144 7.02 13.74 13.15
N ALA A 145 5.98 12.97 13.46
CA ALA A 145 6.06 11.92 14.47
C ALA A 145 6.94 10.74 14.03
N ILE A 146 6.85 10.30 12.77
CA ILE A 146 7.72 9.26 12.20
C ILE A 146 9.18 9.70 12.31
N MET A 147 9.49 10.92 11.92
CA MET A 147 10.86 11.45 11.98
C MET A 147 11.37 11.55 13.42
N SER A 148 10.55 12.02 14.36
CA SER A 148 10.90 12.12 15.77
C SER A 148 11.13 10.75 16.43
N GLU A 149 10.21 9.80 16.23
CA GLU A 149 10.35 8.46 16.79
C GLU A 149 11.48 7.64 16.14
N GLY A 150 11.81 7.96 14.89
CA GLY A 150 12.89 7.30 14.16
C GLY A 150 14.27 7.89 14.41
N GLU A 151 14.40 9.01 15.11
CA GLU A 151 15.67 9.71 15.34
C GLU A 151 16.71 8.82 16.03
N GLU A 152 16.31 8.08 17.05
CA GLU A 152 17.17 7.14 17.76
C GLU A 152 17.70 5.99 16.88
N TYR A 153 16.99 5.70 15.77
CA TYR A 153 17.35 4.67 14.77
C TYR A 153 18.01 5.25 13.52
N ASN A 154 18.34 6.54 13.54
CA ASN A 154 19.00 7.20 12.41
C ASN A 154 18.14 7.24 11.14
N ILE A 155 16.83 7.42 11.29
CA ILE A 155 15.89 7.52 10.16
C ILE A 155 16.31 8.67 9.24
N LYS A 156 16.11 8.45 7.94
CA LYS A 156 16.38 9.48 6.93
C LYS A 156 15.20 9.60 5.98
N PRO A 157 14.83 10.84 5.61
CA PRO A 157 13.88 11.03 4.52
C PRO A 157 14.53 10.61 3.21
N ILE A 158 13.83 9.81 2.42
CA ILE A 158 14.30 9.32 1.13
C ILE A 158 13.28 9.73 0.07
N GLY A 159 13.70 10.54 -0.88
CA GLY A 159 12.87 10.96 -1.99
C GLY A 159 12.73 9.89 -3.08
N LEU A 160 11.71 10.02 -3.91
CA LEU A 160 11.44 9.12 -5.04
C LEU A 160 12.62 9.00 -6.01
N GLY A 161 13.43 10.05 -6.18
CA GLY A 161 14.61 10.02 -7.01
C GLY A 161 15.67 9.02 -6.53
N ALA A 162 15.89 8.92 -5.22
CA ALA A 162 16.82 7.95 -4.65
C ALA A 162 16.34 6.50 -4.86
N ARG A 163 15.02 6.28 -4.81
CA ARG A 163 14.39 4.99 -5.08
C ARG A 163 14.45 4.63 -6.56
N ALA A 164 14.25 5.59 -7.47
CA ALA A 164 14.33 5.37 -8.91
C ALA A 164 15.74 4.91 -9.34
N VAL A 165 16.80 5.35 -8.67
CA VAL A 165 18.18 4.88 -8.91
C VAL A 165 18.36 3.41 -8.57
N SER A 166 17.68 2.88 -7.55
CA SER A 166 17.69 1.45 -7.24
C SER A 166 17.09 0.60 -8.36
N TYR A 167 16.11 1.12 -9.10
CA TYR A 167 15.53 0.47 -10.27
C TYR A 167 16.52 0.24 -11.41
N THR A 168 17.47 1.12 -11.61
CA THR A 168 18.50 0.94 -12.64
C THR A 168 19.49 -0.19 -12.31
N HIS A 169 19.70 -0.48 -11.05
CA HIS A 169 20.50 -1.64 -10.60
C HIS A 169 19.69 -2.95 -10.57
N LEU A 170 18.38 -2.89 -10.32
CA LEU A 170 17.50 -4.06 -10.30
C LEU A 170 17.20 -4.60 -11.71
N ARG A 171 17.25 -3.78 -12.76
CA ARG A 171 17.09 -4.24 -14.15
C ARG A 171 18.07 -5.37 -14.55
N ALA A 172 19.23 -5.45 -13.92
CA ALA A 172 20.19 -6.53 -14.16
C ALA A 172 19.75 -7.87 -13.53
N HIS A 173 18.82 -7.86 -12.57
CA HIS A 173 18.31 -9.03 -11.89
C HIS A 173 16.94 -9.50 -12.42
N GLU A 174 16.12 -8.58 -12.95
CA GLU A 174 14.80 -8.92 -13.52
C GLU A 174 14.88 -9.62 -14.88
N THR A 175 16.02 -9.57 -15.56
CA THR A 175 16.23 -10.27 -16.84
C THR A 175 16.63 -11.74 -16.69
N ARG A 176 16.54 -12.31 -15.50
CA ARG A 176 16.91 -13.71 -15.23
C ARG A 176 15.71 -14.63 -14.92
N PHE A 177 14.50 -14.22 -15.28
CA PHE A 177 13.33 -15.10 -15.24
C PHE A 177 12.83 -15.37 -16.64
#